data_3534dc6c75e28103a835e3ea7475a34d
#
_entry.id   3534dc6c75e28103a835e3ea7475a34d
#
_cell.length_a   1.000
_cell.length_b   1.000
_cell.length_c   1.000
_cell.angle_alpha   90.00
_cell.angle_beta   90.00
_cell.angle_gamma   90.00
#
_symmetry.space_group_name_H-M   'P 1'
#
loop_
_entity.id
_entity.type
_entity.pdbx_description
1 polymer ?
#
loop_
_entity_poly.entity_id
_entity_poly.type
_entity_poly.pdbx_seq_one_letter_code
_entity_poly.pdbx_strand_id
1 'polypeptide(L)'
;MNTYISLNEVLVLAQKALDCHLKQVPRKKILFQGIVNTGETLTLCSPQPKMHPQGFYWVDITEEQARVLNETDTGLLFFRLEGRNLLMIKWTDLKRYLTDACVRYNANEQYHWKLNIYKDHIKISGNANEMPVELMHYTSAE
;
A
#
# COMPACT_ATOMS: atom_id res chain seq x y z
N MET A 1 -4.22 -22.13 -6.77
CA MET A 1 -5.10 -21.52 -5.78
C MET A 1 -4.60 -20.14 -5.40
N ASN A 2 -5.48 -19.20 -5.42
CA ASN A 2 -5.15 -17.81 -5.15
C ASN A 2 -5.09 -17.59 -3.63
N THR A 3 -3.92 -17.27 -3.10
CA THR A 3 -3.70 -17.12 -1.67
C THR A 3 -3.15 -15.74 -1.36
N TYR A 4 -4.06 -14.81 -1.15
CA TYR A 4 -3.68 -13.50 -0.64
C TYR A 4 -3.60 -13.54 0.88
N ILE A 5 -2.72 -12.73 1.45
CA ILE A 5 -2.74 -12.48 2.89
C ILE A 5 -3.99 -11.65 3.17
N SER A 6 -4.75 -12.06 4.18
CA SER A 6 -5.97 -11.32 4.54
C SER A 6 -5.63 -9.99 5.21
N LEU A 7 -6.58 -9.06 5.16
CA LEU A 7 -6.41 -7.78 5.84
C LEU A 7 -6.19 -7.95 7.34
N ASN A 8 -6.89 -8.90 7.95
CA ASN A 8 -6.71 -9.18 9.38
C ASN A 8 -5.31 -9.70 9.69
N GLU A 9 -4.76 -10.56 8.82
CA GLU A 9 -3.39 -11.03 9.00
C GLU A 9 -2.38 -9.89 8.92
N VAL A 10 -2.58 -8.98 7.97
CA VAL A 10 -1.71 -7.81 7.84
C VAL A 10 -1.78 -6.94 9.08
N LEU A 11 -2.99 -6.74 9.62
CA LEU A 11 -3.15 -5.95 10.84
C LEU A 11 -2.43 -6.58 12.03
N VAL A 12 -2.56 -7.89 12.21
CA VAL A 12 -1.87 -8.59 13.28
C VAL A 12 -0.35 -8.46 13.11
N LEU A 13 0.13 -8.68 11.90
CA LEU A 13 1.54 -8.56 11.58
C LEU A 13 2.07 -7.15 11.85
N ALA A 14 1.35 -6.14 11.36
CA ALA A 14 1.77 -4.75 11.48
C ALA A 14 1.76 -4.29 12.94
N GLN A 15 0.71 -4.62 13.68
CA GLN A 15 0.60 -4.22 15.09
C GLN A 15 1.71 -4.84 15.93
N LYS A 16 2.06 -6.09 15.63
CA LYS A 16 3.14 -6.76 16.33
C LYS A 16 4.51 -6.16 15.96
N ALA A 17 4.74 -5.97 14.67
CA ALA A 17 6.03 -5.47 14.18
C ALA A 17 6.28 -4.01 14.60
N LEU A 18 5.23 -3.21 14.64
CA LEU A 18 5.33 -1.78 14.93
C LEU A 18 5.06 -1.45 16.40
N ASP A 19 4.66 -2.45 17.18
CA ASP A 19 4.32 -2.28 18.59
C ASP A 19 3.32 -1.13 18.78
N CYS A 20 2.21 -1.19 18.06
CA CYS A 20 1.17 -0.18 18.15
C CYS A 20 -0.19 -0.80 17.87
N HIS A 21 -1.23 -0.15 18.36
CA HIS A 21 -2.61 -0.54 18.07
C HIS A 21 -3.09 0.28 16.87
N LEU A 22 -3.59 -0.40 15.86
CA LEU A 22 -4.09 0.23 14.64
C LEU A 22 -5.61 0.17 14.62
N LYS A 23 -6.23 1.31 14.38
CA LYS A 23 -7.67 1.44 14.33
C LYS A 23 -8.08 1.88 12.93
N GLN A 24 -9.13 1.26 12.40
CA GLN A 24 -9.62 1.57 11.06
C GLN A 24 -10.07 3.04 10.99
N VAL A 25 -9.64 3.72 9.94
CA VAL A 25 -10.15 5.06 9.63
C VAL A 25 -11.62 4.92 9.23
N PRO A 26 -12.54 5.72 9.79
CA PRO A 26 -13.98 5.58 9.50
C PRO A 26 -14.26 5.55 8.01
N ARG A 27 -15.04 4.56 7.57
CA ARG A 27 -15.47 4.36 6.17
C ARG A 27 -14.35 4.03 5.19
N LYS A 28 -13.14 3.72 5.68
CA LYS A 28 -11.99 3.39 4.85
C LYS A 28 -11.53 1.98 5.18
N LYS A 29 -11.88 1.02 4.33
CA LYS A 29 -11.65 -0.40 4.61
C LYS A 29 -10.18 -0.78 4.77
N ILE A 30 -9.30 -0.12 4.02
CA ILE A 30 -7.90 -0.50 3.97
C ILE A 30 -6.96 0.51 4.62
N LEU A 31 -7.52 1.51 5.32
CA LEU A 31 -6.74 2.56 5.99
C LEU A 31 -6.88 2.44 7.50
N PHE A 32 -5.76 2.46 8.19
CA PHE A 32 -5.68 2.33 9.63
C PHE A 32 -4.70 3.33 10.19
N GLN A 33 -4.97 3.80 11.39
CA GLN A 33 -4.09 4.76 12.05
C GLN A 33 -3.85 4.35 13.50
N GLY A 34 -2.69 4.73 14.02
CA GLY A 34 -2.31 4.45 15.38
C GLY A 34 -1.17 5.34 15.84
N ILE A 35 -0.74 5.11 17.07
CA ILE A 35 0.37 5.84 17.68
C ILE A 35 1.38 4.80 18.13
N VAL A 36 2.63 4.93 17.66
CA VAL A 36 3.70 4.03 18.09
C VAL A 36 4.22 4.47 19.47
N ASN A 37 5.01 3.62 20.10
CA ASN A 37 5.45 3.85 21.47
C ASN A 37 6.32 5.10 21.65
N THR A 38 6.89 5.63 20.58
CA THR A 38 7.63 6.90 20.62
C THR A 38 6.72 8.12 20.60
N GLY A 39 5.42 7.94 20.41
CA GLY A 39 4.46 9.02 20.28
C GLY A 39 4.19 9.46 18.87
N GLU A 40 4.92 8.92 17.88
CA GLU A 40 4.67 9.23 16.47
C GLU A 40 3.38 8.61 15.98
N THR A 41 2.66 9.34 15.14
CA THR A 41 1.43 8.83 14.53
C THR A 41 1.75 8.10 13.23
N LEU A 42 0.94 7.09 12.94
CA LEU A 42 1.16 6.19 11.82
C LEU A 42 -0.12 5.95 11.04
N THR A 43 -0.04 5.96 9.71
CA THR A 43 -1.10 5.51 8.83
C THR A 43 -0.62 4.29 8.06
N LEU A 44 -1.42 3.22 8.09
CA LEU A 44 -1.21 2.03 7.28
C LEU A 44 -2.29 1.93 6.22
N CYS A 45 -1.87 1.75 4.97
CA CYS A 45 -2.76 1.48 3.85
C CYS A 45 -2.42 0.10 3.30
N SER A 46 -3.41 -0.81 3.22
CA SER A 46 -3.15 -2.17 2.77
C SER A 46 -4.07 -2.59 1.62
N PRO A 47 -3.76 -2.16 0.40
CA PRO A 47 -4.52 -2.57 -0.77
C PRO A 47 -4.23 -4.01 -1.19
N GLN A 48 -5.14 -4.57 -1.98
CA GLN A 48 -4.96 -5.87 -2.61
C GLN A 48 -4.92 -5.69 -4.12
N PRO A 49 -3.74 -5.50 -4.71
CA PRO A 49 -3.62 -5.36 -6.16
C PRO A 49 -4.13 -6.59 -6.90
N LYS A 50 -4.59 -6.38 -8.11
CA LYS A 50 -5.12 -7.45 -8.96
C LYS A 50 -4.04 -7.93 -9.92
N MET A 51 -3.97 -9.24 -10.12
CA MET A 51 -3.05 -9.83 -11.09
C MET A 51 -3.57 -9.57 -12.51
N HIS A 52 -2.73 -8.98 -13.34
CA HIS A 52 -3.02 -8.79 -14.75
C HIS A 52 -2.66 -10.06 -15.52
N PRO A 53 -3.42 -10.41 -16.59
CA PRO A 53 -3.09 -11.59 -17.39
C PRO A 53 -1.66 -11.63 -17.93
N GLN A 54 -1.03 -10.48 -18.10
CA GLN A 54 0.35 -10.40 -18.58
C GLN A 54 1.41 -10.60 -17.49
N GLY A 55 1.01 -10.89 -16.23
CA GLY A 55 1.95 -11.29 -15.19
C GLY A 55 2.46 -10.21 -14.27
N PHE A 56 1.78 -9.08 -14.20
CA PHE A 56 2.09 -8.03 -13.21
C PHE A 56 0.81 -7.68 -12.43
N TYR A 57 0.98 -7.06 -11.28
CA TYR A 57 -0.18 -6.60 -10.50
C TYR A 57 -0.48 -5.15 -10.83
N TRP A 58 -1.75 -4.77 -10.73
CA TRP A 58 -2.14 -3.38 -10.90
C TRP A 58 -3.02 -2.93 -9.75
N VAL A 59 -2.88 -1.66 -9.39
CA VAL A 59 -3.60 -1.05 -8.29
C VAL A 59 -3.59 0.46 -8.47
N ASP A 60 -4.64 1.11 -8.00
CA ASP A 60 -4.72 2.57 -8.00
C ASP A 60 -4.50 3.07 -6.59
N ILE A 61 -3.73 4.14 -6.45
CA ILE A 61 -3.65 4.92 -5.22
C ILE A 61 -4.45 6.19 -5.47
N THR A 62 -5.49 6.40 -4.69
CA THR A 62 -6.34 7.57 -4.86
C THR A 62 -5.74 8.78 -4.14
N GLU A 63 -6.13 9.96 -4.61
CA GLU A 63 -5.70 11.21 -3.96
C GLU A 63 -6.19 11.26 -2.52
N GLU A 64 -7.38 10.69 -2.24
CA GLU A 64 -7.88 10.63 -0.88
C GLU A 64 -7.01 9.73 0.01
N GLN A 65 -6.58 8.58 -0.50
CA GLN A 65 -5.66 7.72 0.24
C GLN A 65 -4.34 8.43 0.51
N ALA A 66 -3.83 9.15 -0.49
CA ALA A 66 -2.62 9.94 -0.33
C ALA A 66 -2.78 11.00 0.75
N ARG A 67 -3.94 11.66 0.76
CA ARG A 67 -4.25 12.67 1.78
C ARG A 67 -4.21 12.08 3.19
N VAL A 68 -4.82 10.91 3.37
CA VAL A 68 -4.83 10.24 4.68
C VAL A 68 -3.42 9.79 5.08
N LEU A 69 -2.65 9.28 4.11
CA LEU A 69 -1.26 8.89 4.37
C LEU A 69 -0.39 10.09 4.77
N ASN A 70 -0.75 11.29 4.31
CA ASN A 70 -0.03 12.51 4.67
C ASN A 70 -0.45 13.09 6.02
N GLU A 71 -1.52 12.58 6.64
CA GLU A 71 -2.04 13.12 7.90
C GLU A 71 -1.17 12.80 9.11
N THR A 72 -0.38 11.74 9.03
CA THR A 72 0.41 11.25 10.15
C THR A 72 1.90 11.39 9.90
N ASP A 73 2.68 11.25 10.96
CA ASP A 73 4.13 11.37 10.88
C ASP A 73 4.76 10.33 9.96
N THR A 74 4.20 9.11 9.96
CA THR A 74 4.69 8.01 9.14
C THR A 74 3.54 7.39 8.36
N GLY A 75 3.74 7.17 7.07
CA GLY A 75 2.81 6.43 6.23
C GLY A 75 3.46 5.16 5.74
N LEU A 76 2.71 4.06 5.75
CA LEU A 76 3.16 2.76 5.24
C LEU A 76 2.13 2.15 4.33
N LEU A 77 2.60 1.49 3.26
CA LEU A 77 1.73 0.72 2.37
C LEU A 77 2.16 -0.74 2.42
N PHE A 78 1.19 -1.63 2.68
CA PHE A 78 1.40 -3.06 2.67
C PHE A 78 0.54 -3.66 1.58
N PHE A 79 1.10 -3.80 0.37
CA PHE A 79 0.37 -4.38 -0.76
C PHE A 79 0.33 -5.90 -0.60
N ARG A 80 -0.89 -6.45 -0.60
CA ARG A 80 -1.12 -7.90 -0.43
C ARG A 80 -1.19 -8.53 -1.81
N LEU A 81 -0.23 -9.39 -2.13
CA LEU A 81 -0.09 -10.02 -3.44
C LEU A 81 -0.36 -11.51 -3.36
N GLU A 82 -0.56 -12.14 -4.52
CA GLU A 82 -0.80 -13.59 -4.59
C GLU A 82 0.40 -14.35 -4.06
N GLY A 83 0.14 -15.61 -3.65
CA GLY A 83 1.20 -16.48 -3.15
C GLY A 83 1.72 -16.07 -1.80
N ARG A 84 0.92 -15.33 -1.03
CA ARG A 84 1.27 -14.82 0.29
C ARG A 84 2.49 -13.90 0.24
N ASN A 85 2.65 -13.19 -0.86
CA ASN A 85 3.68 -12.18 -0.99
C ASN A 85 3.16 -10.83 -0.50
N LEU A 86 4.04 -10.09 0.11
CA LEU A 86 3.73 -8.79 0.68
C LEU A 86 4.76 -7.78 0.21
N LEU A 87 4.30 -6.64 -0.26
CA LEU A 87 5.19 -5.55 -0.63
C LEU A 87 4.98 -4.41 0.36
N MET A 88 6.01 -4.14 1.16
CA MET A 88 5.95 -3.09 2.18
C MET A 88 6.76 -1.88 1.69
N ILE A 89 6.10 -0.73 1.64
CA ILE A 89 6.72 0.49 1.12
C ILE A 89 6.43 1.64 2.09
N LYS A 90 7.45 2.47 2.34
CA LYS A 90 7.25 3.73 3.05
C LYS A 90 6.57 4.73 2.12
N TRP A 91 5.58 5.41 2.63
CA TRP A 91 4.86 6.42 1.86
C TRP A 91 5.81 7.52 1.34
N THR A 92 6.78 7.91 2.15
CA THR A 92 7.77 8.92 1.73
C THR A 92 8.56 8.49 0.51
N ASP A 93 8.77 7.19 0.33
CA ASP A 93 9.48 6.68 -0.84
C ASP A 93 8.57 6.63 -2.08
N LEU A 94 7.35 6.15 -1.91
CA LEU A 94 6.42 6.03 -3.04
C LEU A 94 5.95 7.39 -3.54
N LYS A 95 5.63 8.31 -2.64
CA LYS A 95 5.01 9.57 -3.06
C LYS A 95 5.89 10.41 -3.98
N ARG A 96 7.21 10.21 -3.94
CA ARG A 96 8.11 10.91 -4.85
C ARG A 96 7.86 10.59 -6.32
N TYR A 97 7.28 9.41 -6.57
CA TYR A 97 6.96 8.96 -7.93
C TYR A 97 5.54 9.31 -8.35
N LEU A 98 4.70 9.73 -7.40
CA LEU A 98 3.30 10.09 -7.65
C LEU A 98 3.20 11.59 -7.93
N THR A 99 3.70 11.99 -9.09
CA THR A 99 3.76 13.41 -9.46
C THR A 99 2.43 13.88 -10.03
N ASP A 100 2.25 15.19 -10.07
CA ASP A 100 1.04 15.80 -10.64
C ASP A 100 0.86 15.43 -12.11
N ALA A 101 1.96 15.27 -12.85
CA ALA A 101 1.90 14.91 -14.26
C ALA A 101 1.37 13.48 -14.47
N CYS A 102 1.41 12.64 -13.45
CA CYS A 102 1.00 11.23 -13.54
C CYS A 102 -0.43 11.00 -13.06
N VAL A 103 -1.08 12.00 -12.48
CA VAL A 103 -2.43 11.83 -11.94
C VAL A 103 -3.43 11.57 -13.06
N ARG A 104 -4.38 10.68 -12.80
CA ARG A 104 -5.47 10.32 -13.71
C ARG A 104 -6.80 10.59 -13.03
N TYR A 105 -7.87 10.68 -13.81
CA TYR A 105 -9.20 10.92 -13.27
C TYR A 105 -10.21 9.96 -13.91
N ASN A 106 -11.08 9.40 -13.09
CA ASN A 106 -12.30 8.74 -13.57
C ASN A 106 -13.42 8.99 -12.56
N ALA A 107 -14.65 8.75 -12.98
CA ALA A 107 -15.83 9.06 -12.16
C ALA A 107 -15.89 8.19 -10.89
N ASN A 108 -15.37 6.98 -10.91
CA ASN A 108 -15.44 6.06 -9.78
C ASN A 108 -14.41 6.39 -8.70
N GLU A 109 -13.17 6.64 -9.11
CA GLU A 109 -12.06 6.83 -8.18
C GLU A 109 -11.63 8.27 -8.03
N GLN A 110 -12.16 9.15 -8.87
CA GLN A 110 -11.73 10.54 -8.90
C GLN A 110 -10.26 10.62 -9.30
N TYR A 111 -9.47 11.48 -8.65
CA TYR A 111 -8.05 11.61 -8.95
C TYR A 111 -7.27 10.45 -8.32
N HIS A 112 -6.40 9.83 -9.11
CA HIS A 112 -5.63 8.68 -8.66
C HIS A 112 -4.37 8.50 -9.51
N TRP A 113 -3.46 7.67 -9.01
CA TRP A 113 -2.26 7.25 -9.74
C TRP A 113 -2.38 5.75 -10.00
N LYS A 114 -2.01 5.34 -11.21
CA LYS A 114 -2.03 3.93 -11.60
C LYS A 114 -0.65 3.33 -11.41
N LEU A 115 -0.58 2.24 -10.62
CA LEU A 115 0.65 1.53 -10.34
C LEU A 115 0.60 0.15 -10.97
N ASN A 116 1.70 -0.24 -11.61
CA ASN A 116 1.92 -1.62 -12.05
C ASN A 116 3.08 -2.16 -11.23
N ILE A 117 2.82 -3.25 -10.50
CA ILE A 117 3.80 -3.85 -9.59
C ILE A 117 4.38 -5.09 -10.24
N TYR A 118 5.69 -5.06 -10.45
CA TYR A 118 6.44 -6.17 -10.99
C TYR A 118 7.26 -6.82 -9.88
N LYS A 119 7.96 -7.88 -10.20
CA LYS A 119 8.71 -8.65 -9.23
C LYS A 119 9.73 -7.81 -8.45
N ASP A 120 10.36 -6.83 -9.10
CA ASP A 120 11.46 -6.06 -8.54
C ASP A 120 11.31 -4.54 -8.71
N HIS A 121 10.18 -4.08 -9.25
CA HIS A 121 9.98 -2.65 -9.44
C HIS A 121 8.50 -2.31 -9.58
N ILE A 122 8.18 -1.04 -9.39
CA ILE A 122 6.86 -0.48 -9.64
C ILE A 122 7.00 0.54 -10.76
N LYS A 123 6.06 0.48 -11.72
CA LYS A 123 5.88 1.51 -12.74
C LYS A 123 4.65 2.33 -12.42
N ILE A 124 4.81 3.64 -12.42
CA ILE A 124 3.68 4.54 -12.29
C ILE A 124 3.34 5.07 -13.68
N SER A 125 2.08 4.94 -14.08
CA SER A 125 1.63 5.40 -15.40
C SER A 125 1.99 6.86 -15.59
N GLY A 126 2.72 7.15 -16.67
CA GLY A 126 3.16 8.51 -16.98
C GLY A 126 4.50 8.91 -16.41
N ASN A 127 5.13 8.06 -15.61
CA ASN A 127 6.45 8.34 -15.04
C ASN A 127 7.50 7.47 -15.72
N ALA A 128 8.55 8.09 -16.27
CA ALA A 128 9.62 7.36 -16.92
C ALA A 128 10.54 6.64 -15.94
N ASN A 129 10.55 7.05 -14.68
CA ASN A 129 11.39 6.47 -13.64
C ASN A 129 10.64 5.35 -12.92
N GLU A 130 11.29 4.19 -12.82
CA GLU A 130 10.73 3.04 -12.10
C GLU A 130 11.23 3.04 -10.68
N MET A 131 10.37 2.61 -9.76
CA MET A 131 10.73 2.50 -8.35
C MET A 131 11.19 1.08 -8.06
N PRO A 132 12.45 0.89 -7.65
CA PRO A 132 12.90 -0.46 -7.26
C PRO A 132 12.24 -0.89 -5.96
N VAL A 133 11.83 -2.18 -5.92
CA VAL A 133 11.19 -2.75 -4.74
C VAL A 133 11.66 -4.19 -4.54
N GLU A 134 11.38 -4.73 -3.36
CA GLU A 134 11.67 -6.12 -3.03
C GLU A 134 10.44 -6.73 -2.38
N LEU A 135 9.99 -7.85 -2.94
CA LEU A 135 8.85 -8.56 -2.39
C LEU A 135 9.27 -9.44 -1.23
N MET A 136 8.41 -9.55 -0.23
CA MET A 136 8.62 -10.45 0.89
C MET A 136 7.56 -11.54 0.87
N HIS A 137 7.98 -12.78 1.06
CA HIS A 137 7.07 -13.90 1.22
C HIS A 137 6.74 -14.05 2.69
N TYR A 138 5.45 -14.05 3.00
CA TYR A 138 5.00 -14.16 4.38
C TYR A 138 4.31 -15.50 4.60
N THR A 139 4.86 -16.31 5.49
CA THR A 139 4.19 -17.53 5.91
C THR A 139 3.39 -17.24 7.17
N SER A 140 2.24 -17.89 7.27
CA SER A 140 1.38 -17.74 8.42
C SER A 140 2.14 -18.11 9.70
N ALA A 141 2.07 -17.26 10.71
CA ALA A 141 2.60 -17.59 12.03
C ALA A 141 1.64 -18.57 12.70
N GLU A 142 2.18 -19.72 13.04
CA GLU A 142 1.42 -20.76 13.72
C GLU A 142 1.46 -20.61 15.22
#